data_1dc59a613487ca1ec71bbc326f18b419
#
_entry.id   1dc59a613487ca1ec71bbc326f18b419
#
_cell.length_a   1.000
_cell.length_b   1.000
_cell.length_c   1.000
_cell.angle_alpha   90.00
_cell.angle_beta   90.00
_cell.angle_gamma   90.00
#
_symmetry.space_group_name_H-M   'P 1'
#
loop_
_entity.id
_entity.type
_entity.pdbx_description
1 polymer ?
#
loop_
_entity_poly.entity_id
_entity_poly.type
_entity_poly.pdbx_seq_one_letter_code
_entity_poly.pdbx_strand_id
1 'polypeptide(L)'
;MRVVLTGGTGYIGAAVLDRLVARDHQVTAVVRSAEKAELVRAKGADPAVADLTDGDTLEKLAAESDGVIHLASPGDETSATADEVAVTSFLRALRDTDRPFVHTTGAWLHGSGSAITESSGMNPPRLAAWRVPLATRVRETQGVRTSVIAPAVVYGHGGGLLNLVAAGPRTAGATPALTMIGHGDQHWTTVHVDDLAELYVLALEKAPAGSYFVGASGENPTVRELTEAVSRSVGLAGRVESEPVVQTLDRLGLLGEALLLDQQASGDTARRVLGWSPSGPSVLDDIARTTF
;
A
#
# COMPACT_ATOMS: atom_id res chain seq x y z
N MET A 1 -10.15 -17.50 -11.41
CA MET A 1 -8.70 -17.80 -11.52
C MET A 1 -8.22 -18.38 -10.20
N ARG A 2 -7.19 -19.23 -10.24
CA ARG A 2 -6.43 -19.64 -9.05
C ARG A 2 -5.33 -18.58 -8.82
N VAL A 3 -5.35 -17.90 -7.70
CA VAL A 3 -4.48 -16.75 -7.43
C VAL A 3 -3.64 -17.03 -6.19
N VAL A 4 -2.33 -16.87 -6.30
CA VAL A 4 -1.46 -16.81 -5.13
C VAL A 4 -1.43 -15.39 -4.60
N LEU A 5 -1.76 -15.21 -3.32
CA LEU A 5 -1.74 -13.93 -2.63
C LEU A 5 -0.74 -13.99 -1.47
N THR A 6 0.24 -13.11 -1.46
CA THR A 6 1.04 -12.88 -0.25
C THR A 6 0.53 -11.65 0.50
N GLY A 7 0.68 -11.65 1.82
CA GLY A 7 0.23 -10.52 2.64
C GLY A 7 -1.27 -10.45 2.92
N GLY A 8 -2.05 -11.50 2.60
CA GLY A 8 -3.50 -11.58 2.77
C GLY A 8 -4.04 -11.37 4.19
N THR A 9 -3.17 -11.37 5.21
CA THR A 9 -3.52 -11.04 6.60
C THR A 9 -3.12 -9.63 7.02
N GLY A 10 -2.47 -8.86 6.14
CA GLY A 10 -2.12 -7.47 6.36
C GLY A 10 -3.29 -6.53 6.03
N TYR A 11 -3.14 -5.24 6.35
CA TYR A 11 -4.20 -4.24 6.20
C TYR A 11 -4.73 -4.16 4.74
N ILE A 12 -3.86 -3.91 3.76
CA ILE A 12 -4.26 -3.87 2.34
C ILE A 12 -4.62 -5.26 1.83
N GLY A 13 -3.78 -6.27 2.16
CA GLY A 13 -3.95 -7.62 1.65
C GLY A 13 -5.24 -8.30 2.09
N ALA A 14 -5.76 -7.99 3.29
CA ALA A 14 -7.03 -8.51 3.75
C ALA A 14 -8.23 -7.99 2.92
N ALA A 15 -8.20 -6.72 2.51
CA ALA A 15 -9.20 -6.16 1.61
C ALA A 15 -9.07 -6.73 0.18
N VAL A 16 -7.83 -6.94 -0.31
CA VAL A 16 -7.58 -7.61 -1.58
C VAL A 16 -8.10 -9.04 -1.57
N LEU A 17 -7.87 -9.78 -0.48
CA LEU A 17 -8.39 -11.13 -0.30
C LEU A 17 -9.92 -11.15 -0.37
N ASP A 18 -10.58 -10.29 0.39
CA ASP A 18 -12.05 -10.19 0.39
C ASP A 18 -12.58 -9.88 -1.00
N ARG A 19 -11.91 -8.99 -1.74
CA ARG A 19 -12.31 -8.61 -3.10
C ARG A 19 -12.09 -9.75 -4.11
N LEU A 20 -10.99 -10.50 -4.01
CA LEU A 20 -10.72 -11.68 -4.85
C LEU A 20 -11.78 -12.76 -4.65
N VAL A 21 -12.09 -13.09 -3.39
CA VAL A 21 -13.12 -14.09 -3.06
C VAL A 21 -14.50 -13.64 -3.53
N ALA A 22 -14.86 -12.37 -3.34
CA ALA A 22 -16.13 -11.81 -3.82
C ALA A 22 -16.28 -11.83 -5.36
N ARG A 23 -15.18 -12.00 -6.10
CA ARG A 23 -15.15 -12.18 -7.55
C ARG A 23 -14.92 -13.64 -7.99
N ASP A 24 -15.21 -14.59 -7.11
CA ASP A 24 -15.09 -16.03 -7.39
C ASP A 24 -13.68 -16.50 -7.80
N HIS A 25 -12.63 -15.78 -7.36
CA HIS A 25 -11.27 -16.30 -7.49
C HIS A 25 -10.98 -17.33 -6.39
N GLN A 26 -10.27 -18.40 -6.74
CA GLN A 26 -9.74 -19.37 -5.78
C GLN A 26 -8.40 -18.85 -5.28
N VAL A 27 -8.30 -18.48 -4.02
CA VAL A 27 -7.11 -17.82 -3.48
C VAL A 27 -6.30 -18.78 -2.63
N THR A 28 -5.02 -18.98 -2.97
CA THR A 28 -4.02 -19.56 -2.09
C THR A 28 -3.27 -18.44 -1.40
N ALA A 29 -3.55 -18.22 -0.11
CA ALA A 29 -2.92 -17.16 0.68
C ALA A 29 -1.66 -17.67 1.38
N VAL A 30 -0.51 -17.10 1.05
CA VAL A 30 0.76 -17.40 1.73
C VAL A 30 0.78 -16.71 3.09
N VAL A 31 0.97 -17.50 4.15
CA VAL A 31 0.97 -17.06 5.55
C VAL A 31 2.14 -17.64 6.31
N ARG A 32 2.60 -16.96 7.38
CA ARG A 32 3.80 -17.38 8.14
C ARG A 32 3.51 -18.34 9.30
N SER A 33 2.25 -18.53 9.69
CA SER A 33 1.90 -19.36 10.84
C SER A 33 0.54 -20.03 10.70
N ALA A 34 0.31 -21.09 11.47
CA ALA A 34 -0.98 -21.78 11.55
C ALA A 34 -2.10 -20.85 12.07
N GLU A 35 -1.79 -19.91 12.98
CA GLU A 35 -2.76 -18.90 13.46
C GLU A 35 -3.23 -18.01 12.29
N LYS A 36 -2.29 -17.53 11.46
CA LYS A 36 -2.63 -16.73 10.28
C LYS A 36 -3.37 -17.54 9.21
N ALA A 37 -3.14 -18.87 9.16
CA ALA A 37 -3.87 -19.76 8.27
C ALA A 37 -5.38 -19.78 8.58
N GLU A 38 -5.76 -19.78 9.86
CA GLU A 38 -7.19 -19.75 10.25
C GLU A 38 -7.87 -18.44 9.82
N LEU A 39 -7.15 -17.30 9.89
CA LEU A 39 -7.70 -16.01 9.46
C LEU A 39 -8.06 -15.99 7.97
N VAL A 40 -7.21 -16.57 7.12
CA VAL A 40 -7.48 -16.60 5.67
C VAL A 40 -8.52 -17.65 5.30
N ARG A 41 -8.57 -18.80 6.01
CA ARG A 41 -9.66 -19.79 5.85
C ARG A 41 -11.02 -19.19 6.15
N ALA A 42 -11.13 -18.43 7.24
CA ALA A 42 -12.37 -17.76 7.62
C ALA A 42 -12.88 -16.79 6.54
N LYS A 43 -11.99 -16.32 5.65
CA LYS A 43 -12.30 -15.47 4.49
C LYS A 43 -12.49 -16.25 3.18
N GLY A 44 -12.46 -17.57 3.21
CA GLY A 44 -12.69 -18.42 2.03
C GLY A 44 -11.44 -18.67 1.18
N ALA A 45 -10.22 -18.46 1.70
CA ALA A 45 -8.98 -18.76 1.01
C ALA A 45 -8.30 -20.03 1.55
N ASP A 46 -7.56 -20.71 0.70
CA ASP A 46 -6.70 -21.82 1.09
C ASP A 46 -5.35 -21.30 1.60
N PRO A 47 -4.93 -21.61 2.83
CA PRO A 47 -3.63 -21.17 3.33
C PRO A 47 -2.49 -22.05 2.82
N ALA A 48 -1.38 -21.42 2.44
CA ALA A 48 -0.08 -22.05 2.29
C ALA A 48 0.89 -21.48 3.33
N VAL A 49 1.38 -22.34 4.24
CA VAL A 49 2.32 -21.89 5.28
C VAL A 49 3.73 -21.90 4.70
N ALA A 50 4.29 -20.71 4.47
CA ALA A 50 5.63 -20.51 3.95
C ALA A 50 6.18 -19.13 4.37
N ASP A 51 7.51 -19.02 4.40
CA ASP A 51 8.20 -17.73 4.54
C ASP A 51 8.46 -17.12 3.17
N LEU A 52 8.58 -15.78 3.09
CA LEU A 52 8.92 -15.09 1.85
C LEU A 52 10.32 -15.39 1.33
N THR A 53 11.19 -15.95 2.19
CA THR A 53 12.52 -16.39 1.84
C THR A 53 12.58 -17.86 1.39
N ASP A 54 11.45 -18.59 1.45
CA ASP A 54 11.34 -19.95 0.91
C ASP A 54 10.98 -19.90 -0.59
N GLY A 55 11.99 -19.56 -1.41
CA GLY A 55 11.83 -19.36 -2.83
C GLY A 55 11.29 -20.59 -3.57
N ASP A 56 11.67 -21.80 -3.18
CA ASP A 56 11.23 -23.04 -3.83
C ASP A 56 9.72 -23.27 -3.62
N THR A 57 9.24 -23.07 -2.39
CA THR A 57 7.80 -23.16 -2.10
C THR A 57 7.01 -22.08 -2.85
N LEU A 58 7.50 -20.83 -2.88
CA LEU A 58 6.84 -19.75 -3.60
C LEU A 58 6.80 -20.01 -5.11
N GLU A 59 7.89 -20.50 -5.70
CA GLU A 59 7.96 -20.86 -7.12
C GLU A 59 6.95 -21.96 -7.47
N LYS A 60 6.86 -23.01 -6.67
CA LYS A 60 5.89 -24.10 -6.83
C LYS A 60 4.45 -23.59 -6.78
N LEU A 61 4.10 -22.81 -5.76
CA LEU A 61 2.75 -22.24 -5.62
C LEU A 61 2.37 -21.38 -6.84
N ALA A 62 3.28 -20.53 -7.29
CA ALA A 62 3.07 -19.70 -8.47
C ALA A 62 2.95 -20.52 -9.77
N ALA A 63 3.75 -21.58 -9.92
CA ALA A 63 3.68 -22.45 -11.08
C ALA A 63 2.31 -23.15 -11.23
N GLU A 64 1.66 -23.47 -10.11
CA GLU A 64 0.34 -24.11 -10.05
C GLU A 64 -0.83 -23.11 -10.11
N SER A 65 -0.56 -21.80 -10.13
CA SER A 65 -1.58 -20.74 -10.14
C SER A 65 -1.84 -20.16 -11.54
N ASP A 66 -2.91 -19.40 -11.69
CA ASP A 66 -3.22 -18.63 -12.88
C ASP A 66 -2.70 -17.18 -12.79
N GLY A 67 -2.19 -16.76 -11.64
CA GLY A 67 -1.59 -15.44 -11.39
C GLY A 67 -1.21 -15.21 -9.95
N VAL A 68 -0.41 -14.16 -9.71
CA VAL A 68 0.14 -13.82 -8.40
C VAL A 68 -0.09 -12.35 -8.06
N ILE A 69 -0.50 -12.07 -6.82
CA ILE A 69 -0.47 -10.73 -6.20
C ILE A 69 0.49 -10.77 -5.01
N HIS A 70 1.53 -9.93 -5.05
CA HIS A 70 2.52 -9.85 -4.00
C HIS A 70 2.42 -8.53 -3.22
N LEU A 71 1.94 -8.63 -1.98
CA LEU A 71 1.70 -7.51 -1.04
C LEU A 71 2.50 -7.64 0.25
N ALA A 72 3.04 -8.83 0.54
CA ALA A 72 3.73 -9.07 1.79
C ALA A 72 5.06 -8.33 1.85
N SER A 73 5.33 -7.74 3.00
CA SER A 73 6.64 -7.21 3.36
C SER A 73 6.81 -7.37 4.88
N PRO A 74 7.97 -7.82 5.38
CA PRO A 74 8.23 -7.90 6.82
C PRO A 74 8.08 -6.56 7.55
N GLY A 75 8.44 -5.44 6.90
CA GLY A 75 8.39 -4.10 7.48
C GLY A 75 9.63 -3.73 8.32
N ASP A 76 10.70 -4.51 8.20
CA ASP A 76 11.98 -4.35 8.90
C ASP A 76 13.16 -4.40 7.90
N GLU A 77 14.40 -4.50 8.41
CA GLU A 77 15.62 -4.55 7.59
C GLU A 77 15.69 -5.77 6.66
N THR A 78 14.91 -6.83 6.91
CA THR A 78 14.86 -8.03 6.06
C THR A 78 13.98 -7.85 4.82
N SER A 79 13.20 -6.76 4.76
CA SER A 79 12.21 -6.54 3.70
C SER A 79 12.79 -6.59 2.30
N ALA A 80 13.95 -5.97 2.07
CA ALA A 80 14.57 -5.96 0.75
C ALA A 80 14.96 -7.36 0.27
N THR A 81 15.55 -8.18 1.16
CA THR A 81 15.96 -9.56 0.84
C THR A 81 14.76 -10.46 0.63
N ALA A 82 13.75 -10.37 1.48
CA ALA A 82 12.54 -11.18 1.38
C ALA A 82 11.77 -10.88 0.09
N ASP A 83 11.64 -9.58 -0.27
CA ASP A 83 10.97 -9.13 -1.50
C ASP A 83 11.74 -9.60 -2.75
N GLU A 84 13.09 -9.52 -2.71
CA GLU A 84 13.98 -9.99 -3.79
C GLU A 84 13.81 -11.50 -4.06
N VAL A 85 13.78 -12.33 -3.01
CA VAL A 85 13.56 -13.78 -3.14
C VAL A 85 12.18 -14.07 -3.70
N ALA A 86 11.14 -13.47 -3.13
CA ALA A 86 9.76 -13.70 -3.54
C ALA A 86 9.54 -13.30 -5.00
N VAL A 87 9.95 -12.09 -5.39
CA VAL A 87 9.81 -11.59 -6.78
C VAL A 87 10.58 -12.46 -7.76
N THR A 88 11.82 -12.86 -7.43
CA THR A 88 12.62 -13.74 -8.29
C THR A 88 11.94 -15.08 -8.52
N SER A 89 11.39 -15.69 -7.47
CA SER A 89 10.69 -16.98 -7.53
C SER A 89 9.40 -16.87 -8.36
N PHE A 90 8.61 -15.82 -8.17
CA PHE A 90 7.39 -15.61 -8.94
C PHE A 90 7.67 -15.35 -10.43
N LEU A 91 8.64 -14.50 -10.75
CA LEU A 91 9.02 -14.23 -12.13
C LEU A 91 9.58 -15.49 -12.83
N ARG A 92 10.31 -16.34 -12.11
CA ARG A 92 10.82 -17.60 -12.64
C ARG A 92 9.68 -18.57 -12.94
N ALA A 93 8.73 -18.75 -12.01
CA ALA A 93 7.58 -19.64 -12.15
C ALA A 93 6.64 -19.24 -13.30
N LEU A 94 6.49 -17.93 -13.53
CA LEU A 94 5.56 -17.38 -14.52
C LEU A 94 6.21 -17.11 -15.88
N ARG A 95 7.51 -17.37 -16.05
CA ARG A 95 8.25 -17.09 -17.29
C ARG A 95 7.57 -17.76 -18.50
N ASP A 96 7.45 -17.02 -19.58
CA ASP A 96 6.91 -17.45 -20.88
C ASP A 96 5.47 -17.99 -20.81
N THR A 97 4.69 -17.57 -19.81
CA THR A 97 3.30 -18.02 -19.62
C THR A 97 2.26 -16.93 -19.88
N ASP A 98 2.65 -15.67 -20.00
CA ASP A 98 1.77 -14.50 -20.06
C ASP A 98 0.78 -14.39 -18.88
N ARG A 99 1.01 -15.14 -17.79
CA ARG A 99 0.20 -15.07 -16.58
C ARG A 99 0.50 -13.80 -15.81
N PRO A 100 -0.51 -13.20 -15.11
CA PRO A 100 -0.32 -11.92 -14.40
C PRO A 100 0.53 -12.08 -13.14
N PHE A 101 1.40 -11.11 -12.95
CA PHE A 101 2.10 -10.86 -11.71
C PHE A 101 1.91 -9.40 -11.30
N VAL A 102 1.20 -9.17 -10.19
CA VAL A 102 0.98 -7.83 -9.61
C VAL A 102 1.90 -7.65 -8.42
N HIS A 103 2.84 -6.71 -8.52
CA HIS A 103 3.80 -6.36 -7.48
C HIS A 103 3.42 -5.04 -6.80
N THR A 104 3.73 -4.92 -5.53
CA THR A 104 3.43 -3.75 -4.71
C THR A 104 4.68 -2.95 -4.40
N THR A 105 4.61 -1.63 -4.60
CA THR A 105 5.60 -0.68 -4.13
C THR A 105 4.93 0.42 -3.30
N GLY A 106 5.20 1.71 -3.55
CA GLY A 106 4.52 2.82 -2.88
C GLY A 106 4.72 4.15 -3.60
N ALA A 107 3.78 5.06 -3.51
CA ALA A 107 3.85 6.38 -4.13
C ALA A 107 5.05 7.21 -3.63
N TRP A 108 5.57 6.91 -2.45
CA TRP A 108 6.79 7.56 -1.92
C TRP A 108 8.02 7.41 -2.83
N LEU A 109 8.04 6.43 -3.76
CA LEU A 109 9.15 6.29 -4.72
C LEU A 109 9.33 7.53 -5.59
N HIS A 110 8.30 8.33 -5.80
CA HIS A 110 8.37 9.54 -6.62
C HIS A 110 8.94 10.76 -5.87
N GLY A 111 9.11 10.69 -4.53
CA GLY A 111 9.46 11.86 -3.74
C GLY A 111 8.34 12.91 -3.74
N SER A 112 8.68 14.18 -3.50
CA SER A 112 7.69 15.28 -3.53
C SER A 112 7.34 15.68 -4.95
N GLY A 113 6.07 16.03 -5.17
CA GLY A 113 5.57 16.52 -6.46
C GLY A 113 4.09 16.89 -6.40
N SER A 114 3.72 17.98 -7.07
CA SER A 114 2.34 18.50 -7.12
C SER A 114 1.47 17.89 -8.24
N ALA A 115 2.04 17.04 -9.10
CA ALA A 115 1.35 16.36 -10.19
C ALA A 115 2.06 15.05 -10.52
N ILE A 116 2.12 14.15 -9.55
CA ILE A 116 2.77 12.84 -9.70
C ILE A 116 1.95 11.95 -10.62
N THR A 117 2.63 11.37 -11.60
CA THR A 117 2.08 10.39 -12.55
C THR A 117 3.04 9.21 -12.67
N GLU A 118 2.64 8.20 -13.42
CA GLU A 118 3.45 7.00 -13.71
C GLU A 118 4.73 7.31 -14.54
N SER A 119 4.79 8.48 -15.17
CA SER A 119 5.98 8.98 -15.90
C SER A 119 6.87 9.90 -15.07
N SER A 120 6.47 10.25 -13.86
CA SER A 120 7.28 11.06 -12.96
C SER A 120 8.56 10.34 -12.57
N GLY A 121 9.66 11.08 -12.44
CA GLY A 121 10.92 10.54 -11.96
C GLY A 121 10.80 9.91 -10.56
N MET A 122 11.75 9.04 -10.23
CA MET A 122 11.83 8.44 -8.90
C MET A 122 12.88 9.18 -8.07
N ASN A 123 12.48 9.64 -6.90
CA ASN A 123 13.32 10.30 -5.90
C ASN A 123 12.89 9.86 -4.49
N PRO A 124 13.04 8.56 -4.17
CA PRO A 124 12.50 7.99 -2.94
C PRO A 124 13.21 8.48 -1.69
N PRO A 125 12.50 8.54 -0.54
CA PRO A 125 13.15 8.66 0.75
C PRO A 125 13.97 7.39 1.04
N ARG A 126 14.96 7.49 1.92
CA ARG A 126 15.87 6.37 2.24
C ARG A 126 15.15 5.09 2.61
N LEU A 127 14.03 5.19 3.32
CA LEU A 127 13.19 4.05 3.73
C LEU A 127 12.72 3.20 2.54
N ALA A 128 12.44 3.81 1.40
CA ALA A 128 11.83 3.17 0.24
C ALA A 128 12.78 2.96 -0.95
N ALA A 129 14.01 3.48 -0.89
CA ALA A 129 14.94 3.51 -2.02
C ALA A 129 15.29 2.11 -2.59
N TRP A 130 15.35 1.11 -1.73
CA TRP A 130 15.64 -0.28 -2.12
C TRP A 130 14.56 -0.89 -3.05
N ARG A 131 13.36 -0.33 -3.07
CA ARG A 131 12.25 -0.82 -3.91
C ARG A 131 12.39 -0.44 -5.39
N VAL A 132 13.15 0.62 -5.69
CA VAL A 132 13.28 1.15 -7.07
C VAL A 132 13.83 0.11 -8.05
N PRO A 133 15.00 -0.53 -7.81
CA PRO A 133 15.54 -1.51 -8.74
C PRO A 133 14.61 -2.71 -8.93
N LEU A 134 13.92 -3.14 -7.88
CA LEU A 134 13.01 -4.27 -7.93
C LEU A 134 11.75 -3.94 -8.76
N ALA A 135 11.12 -2.80 -8.51
CA ALA A 135 9.97 -2.33 -9.29
C ALA A 135 10.32 -2.15 -10.78
N THR A 136 11.52 -1.64 -11.08
CA THR A 136 12.02 -1.50 -12.45
C THR A 136 12.18 -2.87 -13.12
N ARG A 137 12.83 -3.82 -12.44
CA ARG A 137 13.01 -5.18 -12.94
C ARG A 137 11.67 -5.87 -13.23
N VAL A 138 10.70 -5.75 -12.33
CA VAL A 138 9.36 -6.32 -12.55
C VAL A 138 8.74 -5.75 -13.81
N ARG A 139 8.75 -4.43 -13.99
CA ARG A 139 8.17 -3.76 -15.17
C ARG A 139 8.83 -4.18 -16.49
N GLU A 140 10.13 -4.40 -16.49
CA GLU A 140 10.93 -4.69 -17.68
C GLU A 140 10.97 -6.19 -18.04
N THR A 141 10.44 -7.06 -17.15
CA THR A 141 10.44 -8.51 -17.37
C THR A 141 9.52 -8.87 -18.54
N GLN A 142 10.06 -9.56 -19.52
CA GLN A 142 9.33 -10.08 -20.67
C GLN A 142 8.80 -11.50 -20.42
N GLY A 143 7.73 -11.90 -21.14
CA GLY A 143 7.14 -13.24 -21.05
C GLY A 143 6.28 -13.46 -19.79
N VAL A 144 6.08 -12.43 -19.00
CA VAL A 144 5.13 -12.41 -17.86
C VAL A 144 4.29 -11.14 -17.97
N ARG A 145 3.01 -11.22 -17.72
CA ARG A 145 2.13 -10.04 -17.71
C ARG A 145 2.26 -9.30 -16.38
N THR A 146 3.39 -8.62 -16.23
CA THR A 146 3.73 -7.89 -15.00
C THR A 146 2.97 -6.58 -14.87
N SER A 147 2.64 -6.21 -13.65
CA SER A 147 2.21 -4.86 -13.29
C SER A 147 2.71 -4.48 -11.90
N VAL A 148 2.98 -3.20 -11.69
CA VAL A 148 3.38 -2.64 -10.40
C VAL A 148 2.33 -1.65 -9.95
N ILE A 149 1.86 -1.77 -8.72
CA ILE A 149 1.00 -0.80 -8.07
C ILE A 149 1.81 -0.05 -7.02
N ALA A 150 1.72 1.28 -7.06
CA ALA A 150 2.30 2.20 -6.08
C ALA A 150 1.16 2.85 -5.26
N PRO A 151 0.73 2.22 -4.15
CA PRO A 151 -0.30 2.80 -3.29
C PRO A 151 0.09 4.18 -2.77
N ALA A 152 -0.88 5.08 -2.75
CA ALA A 152 -0.88 6.32 -1.99
C ALA A 152 -0.99 6.03 -0.46
N VAL A 153 -1.17 7.04 0.38
CA VAL A 153 -1.49 6.85 1.79
C VAL A 153 -2.86 6.19 1.90
N VAL A 154 -2.86 4.95 2.39
CA VAL A 154 -4.07 4.11 2.46
C VAL A 154 -4.80 4.37 3.75
N TYR A 155 -6.13 4.56 3.65
CA TYR A 155 -7.03 4.75 4.79
C TYR A 155 -8.30 3.89 4.64
N GLY A 156 -9.12 3.87 5.68
CA GLY A 156 -10.40 3.15 5.73
C GLY A 156 -10.43 2.07 6.80
N HIS A 157 -11.63 1.75 7.27
CA HIS A 157 -11.87 0.73 8.30
C HIS A 157 -11.06 0.92 9.59
N GLY A 158 -10.72 2.17 9.94
CA GLY A 158 -9.91 2.50 11.12
C GLY A 158 -8.44 2.08 11.03
N GLY A 159 -7.96 1.74 9.83
CA GLY A 159 -6.57 1.33 9.59
C GLY A 159 -5.70 2.41 8.94
N GLY A 160 -4.44 2.04 8.67
CA GLY A 160 -3.48 2.86 7.93
C GLY A 160 -2.74 3.90 8.76
N LEU A 161 -2.07 4.83 8.06
CA LEU A 161 -1.19 5.83 8.67
C LEU A 161 -1.93 6.88 9.51
N LEU A 162 -3.25 6.99 9.40
CA LEU A 162 -4.06 7.90 10.23
C LEU A 162 -3.99 7.52 11.71
N ASN A 163 -3.79 6.25 12.04
CA ASN A 163 -3.57 5.79 13.41
C ASN A 163 -2.27 6.38 14.00
N LEU A 164 -1.23 6.57 13.19
CA LEU A 164 -0.01 7.23 13.63
C LEU A 164 -0.26 8.71 13.96
N VAL A 165 -1.10 9.38 13.17
CA VAL A 165 -1.52 10.77 13.44
C VAL A 165 -2.32 10.82 14.73
N ALA A 166 -3.29 9.93 14.92
CA ALA A 166 -4.14 9.89 16.11
C ALA A 166 -3.35 9.59 17.41
N ALA A 167 -2.33 8.74 17.31
CA ALA A 167 -1.40 8.42 18.40
C ALA A 167 -0.30 9.49 18.61
N GLY A 168 -0.29 10.54 17.79
CA GLY A 168 0.71 11.61 17.84
C GLY A 168 0.77 12.31 19.21
N PRO A 169 1.89 13.00 19.51
CA PRO A 169 2.05 13.75 20.76
C PRO A 169 0.95 14.81 20.93
N ARG A 170 0.64 15.11 22.18
CA ARG A 170 -0.27 16.18 22.54
C ARG A 170 0.49 17.25 23.34
N THR A 171 0.16 18.52 23.09
CA THR A 171 0.73 19.62 23.86
C THR A 171 0.24 19.56 25.31
N ALA A 172 1.09 20.01 26.24
CA ALA A 172 0.73 20.13 27.68
C ALA A 172 -0.22 21.31 27.92
N GLY A 173 -0.99 21.25 29.00
CA GLY A 173 -1.83 22.36 29.45
C GLY A 173 -3.34 22.02 29.46
N ALA A 174 -4.14 23.05 29.80
CA ALA A 174 -5.59 22.90 29.97
C ALA A 174 -6.35 22.68 28.64
N THR A 175 -5.76 23.08 27.52
CA THR A 175 -6.33 22.95 26.17
C THR A 175 -5.35 22.25 25.24
N PRO A 176 -5.15 20.95 25.40
CA PRO A 176 -4.17 20.22 24.58
C PRO A 176 -4.53 20.26 23.09
N ALA A 177 -3.50 20.28 22.25
CA ALA A 177 -3.57 20.19 20.80
C ALA A 177 -2.84 18.93 20.32
N LEU A 178 -3.25 18.37 19.20
CA LEU A 178 -2.56 17.25 18.56
C LEU A 178 -1.37 17.78 17.75
N THR A 179 -0.19 17.21 17.95
CA THR A 179 1.01 17.64 17.23
C THR A 179 0.98 17.11 15.80
N MET A 180 1.14 18.00 14.83
CA MET A 180 1.22 17.65 13.40
C MET A 180 2.57 16.99 13.07
N ILE A 181 2.65 16.37 11.92
CA ILE A 181 3.89 15.92 11.30
C ILE A 181 4.42 17.09 10.47
N GLY A 182 5.54 17.67 10.89
CA GLY A 182 6.09 18.88 10.30
C GLY A 182 5.20 20.11 10.52
N HIS A 183 5.19 21.02 9.57
CA HIS A 183 4.35 22.23 9.62
C HIS A 183 2.91 21.98 9.19
N GLY A 184 2.64 20.82 8.59
CA GLY A 184 1.31 20.41 8.13
C GLY A 184 0.90 20.94 6.76
N ASP A 185 1.75 21.67 6.06
CA ASP A 185 1.44 22.27 4.76
C ASP A 185 1.65 21.28 3.60
N GLN A 186 2.40 20.19 3.82
CA GLN A 186 2.58 19.13 2.83
C GLN A 186 1.27 18.35 2.60
N HIS A 187 1.05 17.93 1.36
CA HIS A 187 -0.09 17.09 0.98
C HIS A 187 0.25 15.62 1.07
N TRP A 188 -0.72 14.82 1.47
CA TRP A 188 -0.68 13.38 1.30
C TRP A 188 -1.69 12.98 0.25
N THR A 189 -1.19 12.41 -0.86
CA THR A 189 -2.08 11.71 -1.78
C THR A 189 -2.67 10.48 -1.11
N THR A 190 -3.98 10.24 -1.26
CA THR A 190 -4.71 9.24 -0.47
C THR A 190 -5.48 8.25 -1.34
N VAL A 191 -5.81 7.09 -0.78
CA VAL A 191 -6.70 6.11 -1.40
C VAL A 191 -7.42 5.29 -0.32
N HIS A 192 -8.72 5.06 -0.50
CA HIS A 192 -9.48 4.16 0.37
C HIS A 192 -9.04 2.71 0.12
N VAL A 193 -8.93 1.91 1.19
CA VAL A 193 -8.40 0.53 1.12
C VAL A 193 -9.23 -0.37 0.21
N ASP A 194 -10.55 -0.21 0.16
CA ASP A 194 -11.43 -0.99 -0.70
C ASP A 194 -11.28 -0.61 -2.18
N ASP A 195 -11.09 0.68 -2.49
CA ASP A 195 -10.80 1.14 -3.85
C ASP A 195 -9.44 0.64 -4.32
N LEU A 196 -8.46 0.64 -3.43
CA LEU A 196 -7.14 0.08 -3.71
C LEU A 196 -7.22 -1.43 -3.95
N ALA A 197 -8.00 -2.16 -3.15
CA ALA A 197 -8.23 -3.59 -3.35
C ALA A 197 -8.85 -3.89 -4.73
N GLU A 198 -9.81 -3.07 -5.16
CA GLU A 198 -10.38 -3.15 -6.50
C GLU A 198 -9.30 -2.93 -7.58
N LEU A 199 -8.40 -1.97 -7.40
CA LEU A 199 -7.30 -1.72 -8.32
C LEU A 199 -6.38 -2.96 -8.48
N TYR A 200 -6.07 -3.67 -7.38
CA TYR A 200 -5.27 -4.90 -7.44
C TYR A 200 -5.95 -5.99 -8.25
N VAL A 201 -7.25 -6.18 -8.06
CA VAL A 201 -8.00 -7.21 -8.81
C VAL A 201 -8.11 -6.84 -10.28
N LEU A 202 -8.41 -5.58 -10.60
CA LEU A 202 -8.42 -5.10 -11.99
C LEU A 202 -7.05 -5.23 -12.65
N ALA A 203 -5.96 -4.96 -11.95
CA ALA A 203 -4.61 -5.14 -12.47
C ALA A 203 -4.31 -6.62 -12.76
N LEU A 204 -4.66 -7.52 -11.84
CA LEU A 204 -4.53 -8.97 -12.06
C LEU A 204 -5.28 -9.43 -13.32
N GLU A 205 -6.52 -8.96 -13.50
CA GLU A 205 -7.39 -9.40 -14.59
C GLU A 205 -7.01 -8.77 -15.94
N LYS A 206 -6.62 -7.49 -15.98
CA LYS A 206 -6.66 -6.68 -17.21
C LYS A 206 -5.38 -5.87 -17.50
N ALA A 207 -4.44 -5.72 -16.55
CA ALA A 207 -3.29 -4.84 -16.80
C ALA A 207 -2.44 -5.34 -17.97
N PRO A 208 -2.09 -4.49 -18.92
CA PRO A 208 -1.06 -4.80 -19.90
C PRO A 208 0.29 -5.09 -19.24
N ALA A 209 1.13 -5.92 -19.86
CA ALA A 209 2.47 -6.22 -19.38
C ALA A 209 3.32 -4.95 -19.22
N GLY A 210 4.12 -4.89 -18.15
CA GLY A 210 4.98 -3.75 -17.84
C GLY A 210 4.26 -2.52 -17.30
N SER A 211 2.96 -2.63 -16.98
CA SER A 211 2.18 -1.51 -16.43
C SER A 211 2.69 -1.05 -15.06
N TYR A 212 2.56 0.24 -14.83
CA TYR A 212 2.76 0.86 -13.51
C TYR A 212 1.55 1.74 -13.19
N PHE A 213 1.01 1.66 -12.00
CA PHE A 213 -0.15 2.42 -11.59
C PHE A 213 0.09 3.11 -10.25
N VAL A 214 -0.10 4.42 -10.22
CA VAL A 214 -0.20 5.15 -8.96
C VAL A 214 -1.61 4.94 -8.41
N GLY A 215 -1.70 4.21 -7.30
CA GLY A 215 -2.97 3.90 -6.64
C GLY A 215 -3.43 5.05 -5.75
N ALA A 216 -3.91 6.14 -6.37
CA ALA A 216 -4.37 7.35 -5.70
C ALA A 216 -5.80 7.70 -6.10
N SER A 217 -6.64 8.14 -5.14
CA SER A 217 -8.03 8.52 -5.41
C SER A 217 -8.16 9.86 -6.16
N GLY A 218 -7.12 10.69 -6.14
CA GLY A 218 -7.13 12.07 -6.61
C GLY A 218 -7.39 13.08 -5.49
N GLU A 219 -7.64 12.62 -4.28
CA GLU A 219 -7.73 13.45 -3.08
C GLU A 219 -6.35 13.61 -2.45
N ASN A 220 -5.95 14.86 -2.25
CA ASN A 220 -4.63 15.23 -1.77
C ASN A 220 -4.75 16.27 -0.64
N PRO A 221 -5.34 15.91 0.53
CA PRO A 221 -5.45 16.82 1.65
C PRO A 221 -4.08 17.17 2.23
N THR A 222 -3.98 18.33 2.84
CA THR A 222 -2.82 18.71 3.65
C THR A 222 -2.77 17.88 4.93
N VAL A 223 -1.57 17.67 5.48
CA VAL A 223 -1.41 17.00 6.78
C VAL A 223 -2.09 17.81 7.88
N ARG A 224 -2.20 19.14 7.75
CA ARG A 224 -2.97 19.99 8.64
C ARG A 224 -4.46 19.60 8.64
N GLU A 225 -5.10 19.54 7.48
CA GLU A 225 -6.51 19.16 7.35
C GLU A 225 -6.78 17.78 7.95
N LEU A 226 -5.90 16.81 7.66
CA LEU A 226 -5.97 15.47 8.23
C LEU A 226 -5.84 15.50 9.75
N THR A 227 -4.83 16.21 10.28
CA THR A 227 -4.60 16.26 11.73
C THR A 227 -5.72 17.00 12.46
N GLU A 228 -6.28 18.06 11.89
CA GLU A 228 -7.45 18.76 12.45
C GLU A 228 -8.69 17.86 12.49
N ALA A 229 -8.93 17.07 11.42
CA ALA A 229 -10.02 16.10 11.39
C ALA A 229 -9.82 15.00 12.46
N VAL A 230 -8.64 14.41 12.55
CA VAL A 230 -8.28 13.44 13.60
C VAL A 230 -8.38 14.08 14.99
N SER A 231 -7.91 15.31 15.19
CA SER A 231 -8.03 16.04 16.45
C SER A 231 -9.49 16.17 16.91
N ARG A 232 -10.42 16.40 15.99
CA ARG A 232 -11.86 16.41 16.29
C ARG A 232 -12.35 15.04 16.72
N SER A 233 -11.97 13.98 16.03
CA SER A 233 -12.46 12.62 16.33
C SER A 233 -11.91 12.07 17.66
N VAL A 234 -10.70 12.52 18.10
CA VAL A 234 -10.13 12.14 19.41
C VAL A 234 -10.48 13.12 20.53
N GLY A 235 -11.46 14.01 20.34
CA GLY A 235 -11.98 14.91 21.37
C GLY A 235 -11.14 16.17 21.64
N LEU A 236 -10.22 16.51 20.76
CA LEU A 236 -9.37 17.72 20.90
C LEU A 236 -9.93 18.94 20.14
N ALA A 237 -11.18 18.86 19.66
CA ALA A 237 -11.92 19.96 19.02
C ALA A 237 -11.20 20.63 17.82
N GLY A 238 -10.40 19.86 17.08
CA GLY A 238 -9.67 20.36 15.91
C GLY A 238 -8.39 21.15 16.25
N ARG A 239 -8.00 21.20 17.52
CA ARG A 239 -6.76 21.90 17.91
C ARG A 239 -5.53 21.12 17.47
N VAL A 240 -4.64 21.79 16.76
CA VAL A 240 -3.39 21.25 16.26
C VAL A 240 -2.22 22.19 16.54
N GLU A 241 -1.03 21.64 16.66
CA GLU A 241 0.22 22.38 16.83
C GLU A 241 1.26 21.89 15.83
N SER A 242 1.97 22.79 15.18
CA SER A 242 3.03 22.44 14.24
C SER A 242 4.27 21.91 14.98
N GLU A 243 4.96 20.96 14.35
CA GLU A 243 6.23 20.42 14.84
C GLU A 243 7.36 20.86 13.91
N PRO A 244 8.49 21.39 14.42
CA PRO A 244 9.66 21.62 13.59
C PRO A 244 10.11 20.33 12.88
N VAL A 245 10.50 20.45 11.62
CA VAL A 245 10.94 19.29 10.80
C VAL A 245 12.01 18.44 11.50
N VAL A 246 12.97 19.09 12.17
CA VAL A 246 14.03 18.39 12.93
C VAL A 246 13.43 17.49 14.02
N GLN A 247 12.43 17.98 14.76
CA GLN A 247 11.77 17.20 15.82
C GLN A 247 10.96 16.03 15.24
N THR A 248 10.29 16.23 14.09
CA THR A 248 9.63 15.13 13.37
C THR A 248 10.64 14.04 12.97
N LEU A 249 11.80 14.44 12.43
CA LEU A 249 12.86 13.50 12.03
C LEU A 249 13.48 12.78 13.24
N ASP A 250 13.71 13.48 14.33
CA ASP A 250 14.23 12.89 15.59
C ASP A 250 13.25 11.85 16.15
N ARG A 251 11.95 12.11 16.08
CA ARG A 251 10.90 11.25 16.63
C ARG A 251 10.58 10.04 15.72
N LEU A 252 10.56 10.23 14.41
CA LEU A 252 10.08 9.24 13.44
C LEU A 252 11.19 8.66 12.56
N GLY A 253 12.41 9.18 12.62
CA GLY A 253 13.54 8.67 11.85
C GLY A 253 13.27 8.64 10.34
N LEU A 254 13.60 7.52 9.70
CA LEU A 254 13.39 7.31 8.26
C LEU A 254 11.91 7.41 7.84
N LEU A 255 10.98 7.02 8.71
CA LEU A 255 9.56 7.19 8.43
C LEU A 255 9.19 8.68 8.38
N GLY A 256 9.79 9.50 9.22
CA GLY A 256 9.61 10.96 9.18
C GLY A 256 9.98 11.58 7.84
N GLU A 257 11.07 11.12 7.21
CA GLU A 257 11.44 11.57 5.86
C GLU A 257 10.33 11.31 4.83
N ALA A 258 9.71 10.13 4.89
CA ALA A 258 8.64 9.76 3.98
C ALA A 258 7.35 10.55 4.26
N LEU A 259 7.01 10.78 5.52
CA LEU A 259 5.79 11.49 5.92
C LEU A 259 5.87 13.02 5.71
N LEU A 260 7.08 13.56 5.56
CA LEU A 260 7.32 14.97 5.22
C LEU A 260 7.28 15.25 3.71
N LEU A 261 7.15 14.22 2.87
CA LEU A 261 6.99 14.41 1.42
C LEU A 261 5.67 15.14 1.14
N ASP A 262 5.73 16.10 0.21
CA ASP A 262 4.56 16.78 -0.34
C ASP A 262 4.15 16.09 -1.65
N GLN A 263 3.10 15.29 -1.62
CA GLN A 263 2.70 14.43 -2.74
C GLN A 263 1.26 14.65 -3.15
N GLN A 264 1.06 14.97 -4.44
CA GLN A 264 -0.26 15.03 -5.06
C GLN A 264 -0.28 14.18 -6.33
N ALA A 265 -1.27 13.29 -6.43
CA ALA A 265 -1.47 12.38 -7.56
C ALA A 265 -2.96 12.13 -7.81
N SER A 266 -3.32 11.71 -9.02
CA SER A 266 -4.72 11.52 -9.43
C SER A 266 -5.13 10.06 -9.66
N GLY A 267 -4.21 9.16 -9.99
CA GLY A 267 -4.53 7.79 -10.41
C GLY A 267 -5.22 7.69 -11.79
N ASP A 268 -5.08 8.69 -12.64
CA ASP A 268 -5.79 8.78 -13.93
C ASP A 268 -5.41 7.67 -14.89
N THR A 269 -4.18 7.16 -14.84
CA THR A 269 -3.77 6.03 -15.69
C THR A 269 -4.55 4.77 -15.34
N ALA A 270 -4.73 4.46 -14.06
CA ALA A 270 -5.53 3.32 -13.63
C ALA A 270 -7.00 3.45 -14.07
N ARG A 271 -7.58 4.66 -13.98
CA ARG A 271 -8.93 4.94 -14.48
C ARG A 271 -9.05 4.67 -15.97
N ARG A 272 -8.14 5.21 -16.75
CA ARG A 272 -8.16 5.10 -18.21
C ARG A 272 -7.89 3.69 -18.71
N VAL A 273 -6.91 2.99 -18.14
CA VAL A 273 -6.43 1.69 -18.64
C VAL A 273 -7.27 0.55 -18.11
N LEU A 274 -7.66 0.59 -16.84
CA LEU A 274 -8.34 -0.52 -16.16
C LEU A 274 -9.84 -0.29 -15.97
N GLY A 275 -10.32 0.95 -16.17
CA GLY A 275 -11.68 1.33 -15.80
C GLY A 275 -11.86 1.43 -14.28
N TRP A 276 -10.76 1.63 -13.54
CA TRP A 276 -10.81 1.78 -12.08
C TRP A 276 -11.58 3.05 -11.70
N SER A 277 -12.54 2.92 -10.80
CA SER A 277 -13.40 4.02 -10.36
C SER A 277 -13.50 4.02 -8.84
N PRO A 278 -12.57 4.71 -8.15
CA PRO A 278 -12.63 4.83 -6.70
C PRO A 278 -13.93 5.53 -6.30
N SER A 279 -14.63 4.95 -5.33
CA SER A 279 -15.96 5.39 -4.86
C SER A 279 -16.10 5.34 -3.34
N GLY A 280 -15.04 5.00 -2.63
CA GLY A 280 -14.99 5.05 -1.17
C GLY A 280 -15.26 6.47 -0.63
N PRO A 281 -15.60 6.61 0.65
CA PRO A 281 -15.73 7.92 1.28
C PRO A 281 -14.43 8.72 1.17
N SER A 282 -14.51 10.05 1.16
CA SER A 282 -13.32 10.88 1.27
C SER A 282 -12.56 10.58 2.56
N VAL A 283 -11.25 10.82 2.60
CA VAL A 283 -10.46 10.57 3.82
C VAL A 283 -10.96 11.40 5.01
N LEU A 284 -11.43 12.62 4.78
CA LEU A 284 -11.98 13.47 5.84
C LEU A 284 -13.33 12.95 6.35
N ASP A 285 -14.18 12.43 5.46
CA ASP A 285 -15.44 11.79 5.83
C ASP A 285 -15.22 10.47 6.58
N ASP A 286 -14.22 9.68 6.19
CA ASP A 286 -13.85 8.43 6.87
C ASP A 286 -13.34 8.72 8.30
N ILE A 287 -12.47 9.71 8.46
CA ILE A 287 -11.99 10.17 9.78
C ILE A 287 -13.16 10.59 10.68
N ALA A 288 -14.15 11.32 10.13
CA ALA A 288 -15.30 11.80 10.90
C ALA A 288 -16.18 10.66 11.44
N ARG A 289 -16.12 9.47 10.82
CA ARG A 289 -16.88 8.26 11.21
C ARG A 289 -16.04 7.26 12.01
N THR A 290 -14.73 7.46 12.07
CA THR A 290 -13.78 6.56 12.74
C THR A 290 -13.58 6.99 14.19
N THR A 291 -13.56 6.00 15.09
CA THR A 291 -13.11 6.17 16.48
C THR A 291 -11.65 5.69 16.55
N PHE A 292 -10.71 6.59 16.80
CA PHE A 292 -9.28 6.29 16.95
C PHE A 292 -8.92 5.95 18.39
#